data_c9e3908a7901261583125d18c6dbc551
#
_entry.id   c9e3908a7901261583125d18c6dbc551
#
_cell.length_a   1.000
_cell.length_b   1.000
_cell.length_c   1.000
_cell.angle_alpha   90.00
_cell.angle_beta   90.00
_cell.angle_gamma   90.00
#
_symmetry.space_group_name_H-M   'P 1'
#
loop_
_entity.id
_entity.type
_entity.pdbx_description
1 polymer ?
#
loop_
_entity_poly.entity_id
_entity_poly.type
_entity_poly.pdbx_seq_one_letter_code
_entity_poly.pdbx_strand_id
1 'polypeptide(L)'
;MKLNRSEFQDYIHSYETDEIFYRDLYLAEKEHPETFMKYCQELDHELIASHRLYVPALSKEAWYPYVEENDMFHDFTGNIMLCKHYRYSPVFTHEHEFFEILCIYNGTAHTTIQGISHTLSTGDICIIPPHTKHNIGIFDDSIAINILVRTSTFQTTFFQSLTADSSLAQFFAHVLFHKTEGNFLIFHTGNDSMIKKSLENLFMEYLGHEKYSYTFLNSMLVLFWAQLLRYHENDIESILTRDTAGSSMTEILNYINHNYQTATLRDTASHFGYSVSHFSTLIKEGTGRTFLQIIRDIKLNQACRALVKTNLSIPAICELVGYETPEHFMRIFKKTYNMTPGEYRKKNL
;
A
#
# COMPACT_ATOMS: atom_id res chain seq x y z
N MET A 1 18.78 -19.07 3.86
CA MET A 1 20.23 -18.73 3.89
C MET A 1 20.32 -17.21 3.88
N LYS A 2 20.95 -16.62 4.86
CA LYS A 2 21.03 -15.15 4.96
C LYS A 2 22.02 -14.63 3.92
N LEU A 3 21.53 -13.89 2.94
CA LEU A 3 22.40 -13.23 1.96
C LEU A 3 23.25 -12.17 2.64
N ASN A 4 24.55 -12.19 2.39
CA ASN A 4 25.39 -11.06 2.72
C ASN A 4 25.22 -9.94 1.68
N ARG A 5 25.80 -8.77 1.95
CA ARG A 5 25.60 -7.60 1.09
C ARG A 5 26.18 -7.75 -0.31
N SER A 6 27.28 -8.49 -0.46
CA SER A 6 27.88 -8.75 -1.78
C SER A 6 26.97 -9.69 -2.60
N GLU A 7 26.53 -10.79 -1.99
CA GLU A 7 25.58 -11.72 -2.61
C GLU A 7 24.27 -11.05 -3.02
N PHE A 8 23.78 -10.11 -2.20
CA PHE A 8 22.60 -9.31 -2.56
C PHE A 8 22.86 -8.42 -3.77
N GLN A 9 24.03 -7.76 -3.84
CA GLN A 9 24.39 -6.93 -5.00
C GLN A 9 24.51 -7.78 -6.28
N ASP A 10 25.08 -8.96 -6.19
CA ASP A 10 25.16 -9.89 -7.31
C ASP A 10 23.75 -10.32 -7.75
N TYR A 11 22.87 -10.66 -6.80
CA TYR A 11 21.49 -11.06 -7.08
C TYR A 11 20.68 -9.92 -7.73
N ILE A 12 20.70 -8.70 -7.17
CA ILE A 12 19.86 -7.61 -7.66
C ILE A 12 20.22 -7.16 -9.08
N HIS A 13 21.51 -7.29 -9.47
CA HIS A 13 22.00 -6.94 -10.81
C HIS A 13 21.90 -8.08 -11.81
N SER A 14 21.84 -9.33 -11.35
CA SER A 14 21.72 -10.50 -12.25
C SER A 14 20.40 -10.48 -13.02
N TYR A 15 20.38 -11.12 -14.18
CA TYR A 15 19.17 -11.44 -14.91
C TYR A 15 18.57 -12.74 -14.40
N GLU A 16 17.29 -12.76 -14.11
CA GLU A 16 16.54 -13.99 -13.87
C GLU A 16 16.17 -14.67 -15.20
N THR A 17 15.81 -15.95 -15.15
CA THR A 17 15.43 -16.71 -16.35
C THR A 17 14.34 -16.04 -17.15
N ASP A 18 13.32 -15.52 -16.47
CA ASP A 18 12.17 -14.85 -17.09
C ASP A 18 12.54 -13.49 -17.68
N GLU A 19 13.49 -12.78 -17.06
CA GLU A 19 14.02 -11.52 -17.62
C GLU A 19 14.86 -11.78 -18.89
N ILE A 20 15.64 -12.87 -18.93
CA ILE A 20 16.38 -13.27 -20.13
C ILE A 20 15.40 -13.56 -21.26
N PHE A 21 14.34 -14.33 -20.97
CA PHE A 21 13.29 -14.63 -21.95
C PHE A 21 12.66 -13.34 -22.51
N TYR A 22 12.27 -12.41 -21.65
CA TYR A 22 11.66 -11.16 -22.09
C TYR A 22 12.62 -10.25 -22.85
N ARG A 23 13.89 -10.24 -22.46
CA ARG A 23 14.92 -9.49 -23.20
C ARG A 23 15.10 -10.05 -24.61
N ASP A 24 15.18 -11.36 -24.75
CA ASP A 24 15.34 -12.00 -26.05
C ASP A 24 14.11 -11.81 -26.93
N LEU A 25 12.90 -11.86 -26.33
CA LEU A 25 11.65 -11.54 -27.01
C LEU A 25 11.63 -10.08 -27.52
N TYR A 26 12.00 -9.12 -26.67
CA TYR A 26 12.07 -7.70 -27.01
C TYR A 26 13.09 -7.42 -28.12
N LEU A 27 14.27 -8.03 -28.06
CA LEU A 27 15.29 -7.87 -29.09
C LEU A 27 14.84 -8.48 -30.42
N ALA A 28 14.21 -9.66 -30.40
CA ALA A 28 13.68 -10.30 -31.60
C ALA A 28 12.61 -9.41 -32.29
N GLU A 29 11.73 -8.78 -31.52
CA GLU A 29 10.73 -7.85 -32.06
C GLU A 29 11.37 -6.59 -32.66
N LYS A 30 12.37 -6.03 -31.98
CA LYS A 30 13.01 -4.78 -32.36
C LYS A 30 13.94 -4.92 -33.56
N GLU A 31 14.72 -6.00 -33.60
CA GLU A 31 15.75 -6.22 -34.63
C GLU A 31 15.20 -6.92 -35.87
N HIS A 32 14.17 -7.75 -35.71
CA HIS A 32 13.62 -8.58 -36.78
C HIS A 32 12.09 -8.57 -36.81
N PRO A 33 11.44 -7.41 -36.92
CA PRO A 33 9.97 -7.27 -36.84
C PRO A 33 9.25 -8.11 -37.91
N GLU A 34 9.83 -8.30 -39.08
CA GLU A 34 9.24 -9.07 -40.20
C GLU A 34 9.19 -10.58 -39.93
N THR A 35 10.07 -11.12 -39.08
CA THR A 35 10.10 -12.54 -38.69
C THR A 35 9.63 -12.80 -37.26
N PHE A 36 9.28 -11.77 -36.53
CA PHE A 36 8.91 -11.87 -35.09
C PHE A 36 7.78 -12.84 -34.83
N MET A 37 6.72 -12.83 -35.65
CA MET A 37 5.60 -13.77 -35.49
C MET A 37 6.05 -15.24 -35.64
N LYS A 38 6.98 -15.52 -36.54
CA LYS A 38 7.56 -16.86 -36.70
C LYS A 38 8.38 -17.24 -35.48
N TYR A 39 9.23 -16.32 -34.99
CA TYR A 39 9.99 -16.50 -33.77
C TYR A 39 9.08 -16.83 -32.59
N CYS A 40 7.97 -16.09 -32.39
CA CYS A 40 7.01 -16.36 -31.32
C CYS A 40 6.38 -17.76 -31.42
N GLN A 41 6.12 -18.27 -32.64
CA GLN A 41 5.56 -19.62 -32.84
C GLN A 41 6.55 -20.74 -32.53
N GLU A 42 7.86 -20.46 -32.59
CA GLU A 42 8.95 -21.40 -32.31
C GLU A 42 9.39 -21.35 -30.83
N LEU A 43 8.82 -20.48 -29.99
CA LEU A 43 9.12 -20.39 -28.55
C LEU A 43 8.72 -21.67 -27.82
N ASP A 44 9.40 -21.93 -26.70
CA ASP A 44 9.07 -23.02 -25.79
C ASP A 44 7.73 -22.74 -25.07
N HIS A 45 6.65 -23.32 -25.57
CA HIS A 45 5.31 -23.16 -25.01
C HIS A 45 5.16 -23.81 -23.61
N GLU A 46 5.99 -24.83 -23.29
CA GLU A 46 5.98 -25.45 -21.97
C GLU A 46 6.61 -24.50 -20.94
N LEU A 47 7.71 -23.86 -21.30
CA LEU A 47 8.32 -22.81 -20.48
C LEU A 47 7.35 -21.64 -20.25
N ILE A 48 6.71 -21.15 -21.33
CA ILE A 48 5.74 -20.05 -21.25
C ILE A 48 4.60 -20.41 -20.28
N ALA A 49 4.05 -21.62 -20.38
CA ALA A 49 2.94 -22.06 -19.54
C ALA A 49 3.37 -22.27 -18.07
N SER A 50 4.53 -22.94 -17.85
CA SER A 50 5.01 -23.26 -16.49
C SER A 50 5.43 -22.02 -15.71
N HIS A 51 6.05 -21.04 -16.36
CA HIS A 51 6.46 -19.77 -15.78
C HIS A 51 5.39 -18.68 -15.89
N ARG A 52 4.24 -18.99 -16.54
CA ARG A 52 3.14 -18.03 -16.79
C ARG A 52 3.64 -16.77 -17.49
N LEU A 53 4.51 -16.91 -18.49
CA LEU A 53 5.07 -15.79 -19.23
C LEU A 53 4.04 -15.20 -20.19
N TYR A 54 3.99 -13.88 -20.29
CA TYR A 54 3.09 -13.17 -21.18
C TYR A 54 3.78 -12.85 -22.52
N VAL A 55 3.24 -13.39 -23.61
CA VAL A 55 3.71 -13.11 -24.97
C VAL A 55 2.54 -12.49 -25.76
N PRO A 56 2.47 -11.14 -25.93
CA PRO A 56 1.36 -10.46 -26.57
C PRO A 56 1.00 -11.00 -27.96
N ALA A 57 2.00 -11.39 -28.73
CA ALA A 57 1.83 -11.91 -30.09
C ALA A 57 1.10 -13.28 -30.13
N LEU A 58 1.14 -14.07 -29.05
CA LEU A 58 0.48 -15.37 -28.94
C LEU A 58 -0.84 -15.30 -28.19
N SER A 59 -1.11 -14.25 -27.44
CA SER A 59 -2.31 -14.04 -26.63
C SER A 59 -3.20 -12.96 -27.24
N LYS A 60 -4.49 -13.26 -27.45
CA LYS A 60 -5.48 -12.27 -27.92
C LYS A 60 -6.08 -11.46 -26.77
N GLU A 61 -5.90 -11.90 -25.54
CA GLU A 61 -6.45 -11.26 -24.36
C GLU A 61 -5.30 -10.69 -23.50
N ALA A 62 -5.53 -9.52 -22.90
CA ALA A 62 -4.60 -8.98 -21.92
C ALA A 62 -4.47 -9.95 -20.75
N TRP A 63 -3.23 -10.27 -20.38
CA TRP A 63 -2.98 -11.21 -19.31
C TRP A 63 -3.29 -10.56 -17.97
N TYR A 64 -4.30 -11.08 -17.27
CA TYR A 64 -4.73 -10.65 -15.95
C TYR A 64 -4.84 -9.12 -15.77
N PRO A 65 -5.87 -8.48 -16.34
CA PRO A 65 -6.11 -7.04 -16.13
C PRO A 65 -6.40 -6.72 -14.66
N TYR A 66 -6.72 -7.72 -13.86
CA TYR A 66 -7.04 -7.62 -12.45
C TYR A 66 -6.37 -8.75 -11.66
N VAL A 67 -5.64 -8.41 -10.59
CA VAL A 67 -4.94 -9.36 -9.72
C VAL A 67 -5.55 -9.34 -8.33
N GLU A 68 -6.20 -10.45 -7.96
CA GLU A 68 -6.74 -10.60 -6.61
C GLU A 68 -5.64 -10.76 -5.56
N GLU A 69 -5.87 -10.24 -4.36
CA GLU A 69 -4.90 -10.34 -3.25
C GLU A 69 -4.59 -11.81 -2.91
N ASN A 70 -5.61 -12.69 -2.96
CA ASN A 70 -5.43 -14.10 -2.66
C ASN A 70 -4.64 -14.85 -3.75
N ASP A 71 -4.77 -14.46 -5.00
CA ASP A 71 -4.00 -15.07 -6.09
C ASP A 71 -2.52 -14.70 -6.01
N MET A 72 -2.21 -13.43 -5.68
CA MET A 72 -0.83 -12.99 -5.54
C MET A 72 -0.14 -13.60 -4.32
N PHE A 73 -0.85 -13.76 -3.21
CA PHE A 73 -0.30 -14.25 -1.94
C PHE A 73 -0.69 -15.71 -1.63
N HIS A 74 -1.15 -16.52 -2.62
CA HIS A 74 -1.72 -17.85 -2.39
C HIS A 74 -0.73 -18.83 -1.73
N ASP A 75 0.53 -18.83 -2.15
CA ASP A 75 1.59 -19.69 -1.61
C ASP A 75 2.38 -19.04 -0.47
N PHE A 76 1.93 -17.87 -0.01
CA PHE A 76 2.68 -17.06 0.94
C PHE A 76 1.86 -16.75 2.18
N THR A 77 2.31 -17.20 3.33
CA THR A 77 1.66 -16.95 4.63
C THR A 77 1.92 -15.54 5.16
N GLY A 78 2.82 -14.80 4.52
CA GLY A 78 3.18 -13.43 4.88
C GLY A 78 2.21 -12.39 4.30
N ASN A 79 2.38 -11.14 4.75
CA ASN A 79 1.57 -10.01 4.31
C ASN A 79 2.36 -9.02 3.44
N ILE A 80 3.65 -9.28 3.22
CA ILE A 80 4.58 -8.45 2.47
C ILE A 80 5.38 -9.36 1.55
N MET A 81 5.40 -9.04 0.27
CA MET A 81 6.22 -9.72 -0.74
C MET A 81 7.15 -8.71 -1.39
N LEU A 82 8.38 -9.11 -1.67
CA LEU A 82 9.33 -8.29 -2.41
C LEU A 82 9.80 -9.05 -3.65
N CYS A 83 9.83 -8.39 -4.79
CA CYS A 83 10.34 -8.94 -6.04
C CYS A 83 10.99 -7.84 -6.90
N LYS A 84 11.88 -8.25 -7.79
CA LYS A 84 12.31 -7.38 -8.88
C LYS A 84 11.18 -7.25 -9.90
N HIS A 85 11.01 -6.06 -10.47
CA HIS A 85 10.21 -5.93 -11.67
C HIS A 85 11.02 -6.48 -12.85
N TYR A 86 10.44 -7.37 -13.64
CA TYR A 86 11.13 -7.97 -14.78
C TYR A 86 11.43 -6.93 -15.86
N ARG A 87 12.71 -6.74 -16.13
CA ARG A 87 13.20 -5.93 -17.26
C ARG A 87 12.72 -6.52 -18.57
N TYR A 88 12.46 -5.66 -19.54
CA TYR A 88 12.01 -6.04 -20.89
C TYR A 88 10.65 -6.75 -20.96
N SER A 89 9.95 -6.91 -19.82
CA SER A 89 8.60 -7.48 -19.83
C SER A 89 7.66 -6.61 -20.66
N PRO A 90 6.71 -7.22 -21.41
CA PRO A 90 5.73 -6.46 -22.17
C PRO A 90 4.90 -5.56 -21.24
N VAL A 91 4.68 -4.31 -21.66
CA VAL A 91 3.87 -3.36 -20.91
C VAL A 91 2.39 -3.72 -21.06
N PHE A 92 1.70 -3.94 -19.95
CA PHE A 92 0.26 -4.14 -19.92
C PHE A 92 -0.37 -3.35 -18.76
N THR A 93 -1.52 -2.79 -19.02
CA THR A 93 -2.28 -2.07 -17.99
C THR A 93 -3.07 -3.06 -17.15
N HIS A 94 -2.89 -2.98 -15.82
CA HIS A 94 -3.55 -3.84 -14.85
C HIS A 94 -3.93 -3.05 -13.59
N GLU A 95 -4.67 -3.70 -12.71
CA GLU A 95 -5.00 -3.25 -11.36
C GLU A 95 -5.01 -4.44 -10.39
N HIS A 96 -4.88 -4.18 -9.11
CA HIS A 96 -4.79 -5.21 -8.08
C HIS A 96 -5.49 -4.81 -6.78
N GLU A 97 -5.72 -5.77 -5.86
CA GLU A 97 -6.41 -5.56 -4.57
C GLU A 97 -5.48 -5.18 -3.41
N PHE A 98 -4.19 -5.15 -3.61
CA PHE A 98 -3.17 -4.88 -2.60
C PHE A 98 -2.45 -3.55 -2.86
N PHE A 99 -1.60 -3.11 -1.93
CA PHE A 99 -0.71 -1.97 -2.16
C PHE A 99 0.56 -2.42 -2.87
N GLU A 100 0.95 -1.70 -3.91
CA GLU A 100 2.25 -1.83 -4.55
C GLU A 100 3.10 -0.59 -4.27
N ILE A 101 4.35 -0.83 -3.86
CA ILE A 101 5.33 0.22 -3.64
C ILE A 101 6.46 -0.05 -4.62
N LEU A 102 6.47 0.70 -5.71
CA LEU A 102 7.46 0.61 -6.76
C LEU A 102 8.67 1.49 -6.40
N CYS A 103 9.81 0.88 -6.17
CA CYS A 103 11.05 1.56 -5.80
C CYS A 103 12.07 1.47 -6.96
N ILE A 104 12.50 2.60 -7.50
CA ILE A 104 13.55 2.62 -8.53
C ILE A 104 14.91 2.52 -7.85
N TYR A 105 15.47 1.33 -7.86
CA TYR A 105 16.75 1.04 -7.21
C TYR A 105 17.94 1.60 -7.98
N ASN A 106 17.89 1.53 -9.32
CA ASN A 106 18.90 2.07 -10.22
C ASN A 106 18.30 2.34 -11.61
N GLY A 107 18.69 3.43 -12.27
CA GLY A 107 18.26 3.79 -13.62
C GLY A 107 16.90 4.47 -13.65
N THR A 108 16.07 4.11 -14.63
CA THR A 108 14.76 4.75 -14.88
C THR A 108 13.69 3.72 -15.21
N ALA A 109 12.43 4.06 -14.94
CA ALA A 109 11.27 3.29 -15.37
C ALA A 109 10.19 4.24 -15.92
N HIS A 110 9.47 3.77 -16.94
CA HIS A 110 8.32 4.47 -17.49
C HIS A 110 7.04 3.81 -16.95
N THR A 111 6.17 4.61 -16.39
CA THR A 111 4.88 4.12 -15.86
C THR A 111 3.75 5.03 -16.32
N THR A 112 2.58 4.45 -16.54
CA THR A 112 1.34 5.21 -16.75
C THR A 112 0.39 4.82 -15.64
N ILE A 113 -0.02 5.78 -14.82
CA ILE A 113 -0.94 5.58 -13.70
C ILE A 113 -2.18 6.42 -13.97
N GLN A 114 -3.35 5.78 -14.02
CA GLN A 114 -4.62 6.45 -14.34
C GLN A 114 -4.57 7.30 -15.63
N GLY A 115 -3.85 6.80 -16.64
CA GLY A 115 -3.71 7.48 -17.93
C GLY A 115 -2.68 8.63 -17.95
N ILE A 116 -2.00 8.91 -16.84
CA ILE A 116 -0.94 9.92 -16.75
C ILE A 116 0.41 9.23 -16.78
N SER A 117 1.26 9.61 -17.73
CA SER A 117 2.59 9.04 -17.89
C SER A 117 3.62 9.74 -17.01
N HIS A 118 4.44 8.92 -16.31
CA HIS A 118 5.54 9.37 -15.48
C HIS A 118 6.83 8.68 -15.88
N THR A 119 7.94 9.38 -15.73
CA THR A 119 9.28 8.78 -15.78
C THR A 119 9.86 8.85 -14.37
N LEU A 120 10.03 7.68 -13.77
CA LEU A 120 10.62 7.52 -12.44
C LEU A 120 12.11 7.29 -12.59
N SER A 121 12.89 7.86 -11.67
CA SER A 121 14.36 7.80 -11.66
C SER A 121 14.88 7.17 -10.38
N THR A 122 16.16 6.85 -10.33
CA THR A 122 16.82 6.28 -9.15
C THR A 122 16.44 7.03 -7.88
N GLY A 123 15.91 6.31 -6.90
CA GLY A 123 15.45 6.84 -5.61
C GLY A 123 13.98 7.24 -5.60
N ASP A 124 13.29 7.27 -6.74
CA ASP A 124 11.84 7.49 -6.75
C ASP A 124 11.12 6.27 -6.17
N ILE A 125 10.14 6.54 -5.32
CA ILE A 125 9.29 5.53 -4.69
C ILE A 125 7.85 5.90 -4.97
N CYS A 126 7.18 5.09 -5.79
CA CYS A 126 5.79 5.27 -6.15
C CYS A 126 4.90 4.31 -5.35
N ILE A 127 3.90 4.86 -4.65
CA ILE A 127 2.90 4.07 -3.93
C ILE A 127 1.64 4.01 -4.74
N ILE A 128 1.27 2.81 -5.16
CA ILE A 128 0.10 2.51 -5.97
C ILE A 128 -0.92 1.78 -5.10
N PRO A 129 -2.06 2.41 -4.82
CA PRO A 129 -3.11 1.81 -4.01
C PRO A 129 -3.87 0.70 -4.74
N PRO A 130 -4.67 -0.11 -4.01
CA PRO A 130 -5.62 -1.04 -4.60
C PRO A 130 -6.54 -0.37 -5.62
N HIS A 131 -6.93 -1.12 -6.66
CA HIS A 131 -7.85 -0.70 -7.72
C HIS A 131 -7.37 0.49 -8.56
N THR A 132 -6.06 0.74 -8.59
CA THR A 132 -5.45 1.80 -9.39
C THR A 132 -4.90 1.21 -10.68
N LYS A 133 -5.45 1.62 -11.83
CA LYS A 133 -4.98 1.19 -13.16
C LYS A 133 -3.61 1.77 -13.45
N HIS A 134 -2.65 0.90 -13.69
CA HIS A 134 -1.29 1.29 -13.99
C HIS A 134 -0.58 0.29 -14.89
N ASN A 135 0.57 0.70 -15.39
CA ASN A 135 1.53 -0.16 -16.06
C ASN A 135 2.94 0.30 -15.73
N ILE A 136 3.93 -0.50 -16.04
CA ILE A 136 5.34 -0.18 -15.91
C ILE A 136 6.13 -0.82 -17.05
N GLY A 137 7.14 -0.12 -17.54
CA GLY A 137 8.06 -0.60 -18.57
C GLY A 137 9.50 -0.22 -18.25
N ILE A 138 10.39 -1.21 -18.33
CA ILE A 138 11.84 -1.08 -18.16
C ILE A 138 12.50 -1.82 -19.32
N PHE A 139 13.18 -1.07 -20.22
CA PHE A 139 13.75 -1.62 -21.46
C PHE A 139 15.27 -1.39 -21.57
N ASP A 140 15.93 -1.38 -20.41
CA ASP A 140 17.39 -1.28 -20.27
C ASP A 140 17.82 -2.03 -18.98
N ASP A 141 19.03 -1.77 -18.49
CA ASP A 141 19.57 -2.39 -17.27
C ASP A 141 19.08 -1.72 -15.97
N SER A 142 18.07 -0.87 -16.05
CA SER A 142 17.47 -0.25 -14.87
C SER A 142 16.81 -1.30 -13.96
N ILE A 143 16.81 -1.05 -12.66
CA ILE A 143 16.34 -2.00 -11.65
C ILE A 143 15.26 -1.34 -10.82
N ALA A 144 14.07 -1.95 -10.83
CA ALA A 144 12.99 -1.60 -9.93
C ALA A 144 12.66 -2.78 -9.00
N ILE A 145 12.27 -2.44 -7.77
CA ILE A 145 11.85 -3.38 -6.73
C ILE A 145 10.42 -3.06 -6.37
N ASN A 146 9.55 -4.07 -6.41
CA ASN A 146 8.19 -4.00 -5.94
C ASN A 146 8.10 -4.53 -4.51
N ILE A 147 7.50 -3.75 -3.62
CA ILE A 147 7.07 -4.20 -2.30
C ILE A 147 5.55 -4.28 -2.34
N LEU A 148 5.00 -5.50 -2.32
CA LEU A 148 3.58 -5.76 -2.35
C LEU A 148 3.10 -5.97 -0.91
N VAL A 149 2.04 -5.27 -0.51
CA VAL A 149 1.55 -5.29 0.88
C VAL A 149 0.06 -5.55 0.89
N ARG A 150 -0.39 -6.58 1.62
CA ARG A 150 -1.83 -6.86 1.81
C ARG A 150 -2.56 -5.65 2.38
N THR A 151 -3.74 -5.38 1.86
CA THR A 151 -4.59 -4.26 2.31
C THR A 151 -4.87 -4.31 3.81
N SER A 152 -5.11 -5.49 4.38
CA SER A 152 -5.32 -5.68 5.82
C SER A 152 -4.09 -5.30 6.67
N THR A 153 -2.89 -5.60 6.18
CA THR A 153 -1.63 -5.24 6.87
C THR A 153 -1.43 -3.74 6.87
N PHE A 154 -1.70 -3.11 5.75
CA PHE A 154 -1.65 -1.67 5.64
C PHE A 154 -2.57 -1.02 6.68
N GLN A 155 -3.84 -1.48 6.76
CA GLN A 155 -4.82 -0.97 7.71
C GLN A 155 -4.42 -1.14 9.18
N THR A 156 -3.82 -2.27 9.53
CA THR A 156 -3.52 -2.58 10.94
C THR A 156 -2.19 -2.02 11.42
N THR A 157 -1.20 -1.92 10.53
CA THR A 157 0.18 -1.58 10.90
C THR A 157 0.50 -0.10 10.67
N PHE A 158 0.05 0.48 9.56
CA PHE A 158 0.44 1.85 9.17
C PHE A 158 -0.41 2.93 9.82
N PHE A 159 -1.74 2.75 9.91
CA PHE A 159 -2.57 3.76 10.56
C PHE A 159 -2.24 4.00 12.03
N GLN A 160 -1.69 2.99 12.71
CA GLN A 160 -1.26 3.13 14.11
C GLN A 160 0.04 3.94 14.26
N SER A 161 0.83 4.04 13.20
CA SER A 161 2.16 4.65 13.23
C SER A 161 2.19 6.08 12.68
N LEU A 162 1.14 6.47 11.93
CA LEU A 162 1.06 7.79 11.30
C LEU A 162 0.44 8.80 12.26
N THR A 163 1.05 9.97 12.37
CA THR A 163 0.42 11.12 13.02
C THR A 163 -0.67 11.66 12.11
N ALA A 164 -1.81 12.08 12.69
CA ALA A 164 -2.98 12.54 11.93
C ALA A 164 -2.71 13.74 11.01
N ASP A 165 -1.62 14.46 11.25
CA ASP A 165 -1.25 15.69 10.53
C ASP A 165 -0.29 15.44 9.36
N SER A 166 0.14 14.19 9.09
CA SER A 166 1.02 13.91 7.97
C SER A 166 0.26 13.80 6.65
N SER A 167 0.83 14.32 5.57
CA SER A 167 0.28 14.22 4.20
C SER A 167 0.02 12.77 3.81
N LEU A 168 0.82 11.85 4.34
CA LEU A 168 0.66 10.42 4.09
C LEU A 168 -0.51 9.81 4.86
N ALA A 169 -0.73 10.22 6.12
CA ALA A 169 -1.93 9.80 6.85
C ALA A 169 -3.19 10.27 6.13
N GLN A 170 -3.16 11.49 5.60
CA GLN A 170 -4.24 12.06 4.79
C GLN A 170 -4.45 11.27 3.50
N PHE A 171 -3.37 10.96 2.78
CA PHE A 171 -3.44 10.14 1.57
C PHE A 171 -4.02 8.75 1.84
N PHE A 172 -3.54 8.05 2.85
CA PHE A 172 -4.04 6.72 3.17
C PHE A 172 -5.47 6.74 3.68
N ALA A 173 -5.85 7.75 4.47
CA ALA A 173 -7.25 7.94 4.84
C ALA A 173 -8.10 8.13 3.59
N HIS A 174 -7.67 8.96 2.65
CA HIS A 174 -8.35 9.17 1.38
C HIS A 174 -8.47 7.87 0.57
N VAL A 175 -7.36 7.18 0.32
CA VAL A 175 -7.32 5.92 -0.45
C VAL A 175 -8.16 4.81 0.17
N LEU A 176 -8.13 4.66 1.50
CA LEU A 176 -8.84 3.57 2.18
C LEU A 176 -10.32 3.85 2.41
N PHE A 177 -10.71 5.14 2.47
CA PHE A 177 -12.10 5.52 2.73
C PHE A 177 -12.83 6.01 1.49
N HIS A 178 -12.12 6.42 0.44
CA HIS A 178 -12.69 6.79 -0.85
C HIS A 178 -12.38 5.72 -1.89
N LYS A 179 -13.41 5.17 -2.51
CA LYS A 179 -13.28 4.40 -3.75
C LYS A 179 -13.03 5.30 -4.97
N THR A 180 -12.36 6.42 -4.78
CA THR A 180 -12.01 7.29 -5.90
C THR A 180 -10.81 6.69 -6.63
N GLU A 181 -11.03 6.31 -7.86
CA GLU A 181 -9.97 5.90 -8.79
C GLU A 181 -8.96 7.05 -8.92
N GLY A 182 -7.67 6.76 -8.77
CA GLY A 182 -6.63 7.64 -9.28
C GLY A 182 -5.67 8.30 -8.30
N ASN A 183 -5.67 7.95 -7.03
CA ASN A 183 -4.72 8.52 -6.08
C ASN A 183 -3.45 7.65 -6.00
N PHE A 184 -2.29 8.26 -6.18
CA PHE A 184 -0.98 7.65 -5.96
C PHE A 184 -0.02 8.71 -5.41
N LEU A 185 1.10 8.27 -4.84
CA LEU A 185 2.15 9.15 -4.34
C LEU A 185 3.49 8.77 -4.96
N ILE A 186 4.26 9.77 -5.34
CA ILE A 186 5.67 9.58 -5.71
C ILE A 186 6.52 10.38 -4.74
N PHE A 187 7.45 9.70 -4.05
CA PHE A 187 8.50 10.32 -3.27
C PHE A 187 9.75 10.45 -4.13
N HIS A 188 10.28 11.64 -4.27
CA HIS A 188 11.53 11.91 -4.96
C HIS A 188 12.68 11.92 -3.94
N THR A 189 13.16 10.73 -3.54
CA THR A 189 14.21 10.65 -2.50
C THR A 189 15.62 10.91 -3.06
N GLY A 190 15.75 11.03 -4.37
CA GLY A 190 17.04 11.14 -5.02
C GLY A 190 17.91 9.91 -4.72
N ASN A 191 19.20 10.11 -4.50
CA ASN A 191 20.10 9.02 -4.17
C ASN A 191 20.34 8.92 -2.64
N ASP A 192 19.27 9.00 -1.83
CA ASP A 192 19.37 8.87 -0.37
C ASP A 192 19.85 7.47 0.02
N SER A 193 21.08 7.42 0.52
CA SER A 193 21.74 6.18 0.91
C SER A 193 21.07 5.46 2.08
N MET A 194 20.35 6.18 2.96
CA MET A 194 19.64 5.61 4.09
C MET A 194 18.38 4.89 3.62
N ILE A 195 17.60 5.52 2.74
CA ILE A 195 16.41 4.92 2.13
C ILE A 195 16.81 3.70 1.30
N LYS A 196 17.86 3.83 0.47
CA LYS A 196 18.39 2.71 -0.33
C LYS A 196 18.81 1.54 0.57
N LYS A 197 19.53 1.81 1.66
CA LYS A 197 19.96 0.78 2.61
C LYS A 197 18.78 0.11 3.33
N SER A 198 17.74 0.85 3.63
CA SER A 198 16.53 0.30 4.25
C SER A 198 15.79 -0.62 3.30
N LEU A 199 15.72 -0.28 2.01
CA LEU A 199 15.16 -1.12 0.95
C LEU A 199 15.98 -2.41 0.76
N GLU A 200 17.31 -2.31 0.70
CA GLU A 200 18.22 -3.47 0.62
C GLU A 200 18.02 -4.42 1.82
N ASN A 201 17.95 -3.88 3.04
CA ASN A 201 17.75 -4.68 4.23
C ASN A 201 16.38 -5.40 4.23
N LEU A 202 15.31 -4.71 3.81
CA LEU A 202 13.99 -5.32 3.62
C LEU A 202 14.05 -6.50 2.66
N PHE A 203 14.71 -6.33 1.52
CA PHE A 203 14.77 -7.37 0.49
C PHE A 203 15.64 -8.54 0.95
N MET A 204 16.78 -8.28 1.59
CA MET A 204 17.63 -9.35 2.15
C MET A 204 16.90 -10.16 3.23
N GLU A 205 16.13 -9.52 4.11
CA GLU A 205 15.31 -10.21 5.10
C GLU A 205 14.24 -11.08 4.43
N TYR A 206 13.58 -10.56 3.39
CA TYR A 206 12.59 -11.30 2.62
C TYR A 206 13.18 -12.55 1.96
N LEU A 207 14.34 -12.44 1.29
CA LEU A 207 15.03 -13.56 0.66
C LEU A 207 15.58 -14.57 1.67
N GLY A 208 15.90 -14.14 2.87
CA GLY A 208 16.48 -14.96 3.93
C GLY A 208 15.54 -16.04 4.48
N HIS A 209 14.24 -15.81 4.48
CA HIS A 209 13.20 -16.71 5.03
C HIS A 209 13.52 -17.24 6.44
N GLU A 210 14.10 -16.38 7.31
CA GLU A 210 14.51 -16.79 8.65
C GLU A 210 13.32 -16.86 9.62
N LYS A 211 13.57 -17.46 10.78
CA LYS A 211 12.56 -17.49 11.86
C LYS A 211 12.19 -16.06 12.27
N TYR A 212 10.90 -15.78 12.39
CA TYR A 212 10.34 -14.45 12.68
C TYR A 212 10.48 -13.42 11.54
N SER A 213 10.87 -13.81 10.33
CA SER A 213 11.03 -12.92 9.19
C SER A 213 9.78 -12.06 8.95
N TYR A 214 8.60 -12.63 9.12
CA TYR A 214 7.33 -11.89 9.06
C TYR A 214 7.27 -10.70 10.02
N THR A 215 7.65 -10.88 11.27
CA THR A 215 7.66 -9.80 12.28
C THR A 215 8.73 -8.76 11.96
N PHE A 216 9.89 -9.20 11.51
CA PHE A 216 10.98 -8.31 11.08
C PHE A 216 10.57 -7.47 9.89
N LEU A 217 10.04 -8.07 8.83
CA LEU A 217 9.58 -7.36 7.62
C LEU A 217 8.53 -6.29 7.95
N ASN A 218 7.53 -6.60 8.78
CA ASN A 218 6.54 -5.62 9.21
C ASN A 218 7.18 -4.44 9.96
N SER A 219 8.10 -4.72 10.89
CA SER A 219 8.78 -3.67 11.67
C SER A 219 9.71 -2.82 10.80
N MET A 220 10.42 -3.44 9.88
CA MET A 220 11.32 -2.76 8.95
C MET A 220 10.54 -1.90 7.96
N LEU A 221 9.39 -2.34 7.50
CA LEU A 221 8.53 -1.57 6.61
C LEU A 221 7.95 -0.35 7.33
N VAL A 222 7.55 -0.47 8.61
CA VAL A 222 7.14 0.68 9.44
C VAL A 222 8.29 1.69 9.57
N LEU A 223 9.51 1.21 9.81
CA LEU A 223 10.68 2.07 9.89
C LEU A 223 10.99 2.75 8.54
N PHE A 224 10.88 2.03 7.43
CA PHE A 224 11.04 2.56 6.08
C PHE A 224 10.08 3.73 5.82
N TRP A 225 8.80 3.57 6.17
CA TRP A 225 7.81 4.63 6.08
C TRP A 225 8.13 5.83 6.98
N ALA A 226 8.53 5.57 8.23
CA ALA A 226 8.90 6.64 9.15
C ALA A 226 10.10 7.45 8.64
N GLN A 227 11.04 6.80 7.96
CA GLN A 227 12.18 7.47 7.33
C GLN A 227 11.74 8.31 6.13
N LEU A 228 10.93 7.75 5.22
CA LEU A 228 10.38 8.50 4.09
C LEU A 228 9.66 9.77 4.55
N LEU A 229 8.76 9.65 5.51
CA LEU A 229 8.03 10.80 6.04
C LEU A 229 8.95 11.82 6.71
N ARG A 230 9.88 11.35 7.53
CA ARG A 230 10.77 12.26 8.29
C ARG A 230 11.66 13.11 7.40
N TYR A 231 12.14 12.53 6.29
CA TYR A 231 13.19 13.15 5.48
C TYR A 231 12.71 13.62 4.11
N HIS A 232 11.59 13.08 3.61
CA HIS A 232 11.10 13.32 2.25
C HIS A 232 9.61 13.68 2.18
N GLU A 233 8.98 14.10 3.29
CA GLU A 233 7.58 14.52 3.28
C GLU A 233 7.34 15.72 2.33
N ASN A 234 8.34 16.60 2.18
CA ASN A 234 8.26 17.77 1.30
C ASN A 234 8.60 17.46 -0.17
N ASP A 235 9.10 16.27 -0.46
CA ASP A 235 9.53 15.82 -1.79
C ASP A 235 8.48 14.89 -2.42
N ILE A 236 7.21 15.07 -2.04
CA ILE A 236 6.09 14.26 -2.51
C ILE A 236 5.40 14.93 -3.69
N GLU A 237 5.36 14.23 -4.81
CA GLU A 237 4.40 14.49 -5.88
C GLU A 237 3.11 13.69 -5.61
N SER A 238 1.98 14.37 -5.44
CA SER A 238 0.68 13.73 -5.28
C SER A 238 -0.30 14.26 -6.30
N ILE A 239 -0.97 13.36 -7.01
CA ILE A 239 -2.18 13.70 -7.76
C ILE A 239 -3.36 13.32 -6.87
N LEU A 240 -3.59 14.14 -5.86
CA LEU A 240 -4.88 14.15 -5.20
C LEU A 240 -5.83 14.87 -6.16
N THR A 241 -6.84 14.19 -6.67
CA THR A 241 -7.94 14.87 -7.36
C THR A 241 -8.49 15.89 -6.36
N ARG A 242 -8.19 17.18 -6.62
CA ARG A 242 -8.79 18.26 -5.86
C ARG A 242 -10.27 18.25 -6.19
N ASP A 243 -11.08 17.73 -5.28
CA ASP A 243 -12.49 18.05 -5.24
C ASP A 243 -12.60 19.56 -5.04
N THR A 244 -12.94 20.26 -6.12
CA THR A 244 -12.98 21.72 -6.20
C THR A 244 -14.20 22.35 -5.50
N ALA A 245 -14.90 21.60 -4.65
CA ALA A 245 -16.10 22.07 -3.97
C ALA A 245 -16.16 21.62 -2.51
N GLY A 246 -15.63 22.44 -1.62
CA GLY A 246 -15.80 22.27 -0.17
C GLY A 246 -14.52 21.85 0.57
N SER A 247 -14.58 21.83 1.90
CA SER A 247 -13.49 21.32 2.74
C SER A 247 -13.15 19.89 2.35
N SER A 248 -11.88 19.60 2.21
CA SER A 248 -11.46 18.26 1.75
C SER A 248 -11.96 17.22 2.77
N MET A 249 -12.37 16.03 2.28
CA MET A 249 -12.80 14.94 3.18
C MET A 249 -11.72 14.63 4.22
N THR A 250 -10.47 14.83 3.86
CA THR A 250 -9.30 14.70 4.73
C THR A 250 -9.35 15.65 5.92
N GLU A 251 -9.69 16.93 5.70
CA GLU A 251 -9.86 17.92 6.78
C GLU A 251 -11.01 17.52 7.70
N ILE A 252 -12.10 17.03 7.12
CA ILE A 252 -13.26 16.53 7.87
C ILE A 252 -12.87 15.34 8.75
N LEU A 253 -12.18 14.34 8.18
CA LEU A 253 -11.74 13.16 8.93
C LEU A 253 -10.70 13.50 10.00
N ASN A 254 -9.79 14.42 9.73
CA ASN A 254 -8.84 14.93 10.72
C ASN A 254 -9.56 15.64 11.86
N TYR A 255 -10.52 16.51 11.57
CA TYR A 255 -11.32 17.14 12.59
C TYR A 255 -12.07 16.12 13.45
N ILE A 256 -12.71 15.13 12.84
CA ILE A 256 -13.39 14.03 13.54
C ILE A 256 -12.40 13.27 14.43
N ASN A 257 -11.20 12.96 13.93
CA ASN A 257 -10.20 12.22 14.68
C ASN A 257 -9.63 13.01 15.87
N HIS A 258 -9.48 14.31 15.76
CA HIS A 258 -9.04 15.16 16.88
C HIS A 258 -10.14 15.38 17.93
N ASN A 259 -11.40 15.39 17.52
CA ASN A 259 -12.54 15.72 18.37
C ASN A 259 -13.43 14.52 18.70
N TYR A 260 -13.01 13.29 18.43
CA TYR A 260 -13.81 12.06 18.46
C TYR A 260 -14.54 11.82 19.80
N GLN A 261 -14.01 12.34 20.91
CA GLN A 261 -14.61 12.16 22.23
C GLN A 261 -15.98 12.86 22.35
N THR A 262 -16.09 14.05 21.76
CA THR A 262 -17.25 14.95 21.91
C THR A 262 -17.94 15.32 20.60
N ALA A 263 -17.32 15.01 19.45
CA ALA A 263 -17.86 15.38 18.14
C ALA A 263 -19.25 14.77 17.88
N THR A 264 -20.20 15.61 17.49
CA THR A 264 -21.51 15.19 16.99
C THR A 264 -21.62 15.47 15.48
N LEU A 265 -22.49 14.72 14.80
CA LEU A 265 -22.76 14.94 13.37
C LEU A 265 -23.17 16.40 13.10
N ARG A 266 -24.01 16.98 13.99
CA ARG A 266 -24.51 18.36 13.85
C ARG A 266 -23.39 19.37 13.98
N ASP A 267 -22.58 19.27 15.04
CA ASP A 267 -21.52 20.24 15.31
C ASP A 267 -20.42 20.17 14.24
N THR A 268 -20.09 18.97 13.81
CA THR A 268 -19.12 18.77 12.72
C THR A 268 -19.65 19.32 11.39
N ALA A 269 -20.90 19.04 11.03
CA ALA A 269 -21.51 19.60 9.82
C ALA A 269 -21.50 21.14 9.86
N SER A 270 -21.88 21.73 11.02
CA SER A 270 -21.86 23.19 11.21
C SER A 270 -20.47 23.78 11.10
N HIS A 271 -19.46 23.12 11.65
CA HIS A 271 -18.05 23.53 11.57
C HIS A 271 -17.55 23.66 10.11
N PHE A 272 -17.98 22.75 9.24
CA PHE A 272 -17.60 22.75 7.82
C PHE A 272 -18.62 23.47 6.91
N GLY A 273 -19.62 24.13 7.46
CA GLY A 273 -20.62 24.92 6.71
C GLY A 273 -21.63 24.07 5.93
N TYR A 274 -21.83 22.81 6.30
CA TYR A 274 -22.79 21.92 5.66
C TYR A 274 -24.10 21.79 6.45
N SER A 275 -25.20 21.52 5.75
CA SER A 275 -26.41 21.00 6.42
C SER A 275 -26.15 19.58 6.93
N VAL A 276 -26.79 19.16 8.01
CA VAL A 276 -26.63 17.82 8.61
C VAL A 276 -26.94 16.70 7.61
N SER A 277 -27.99 16.88 6.80
CA SER A 277 -28.36 15.89 5.79
C SER A 277 -27.29 15.75 4.72
N HIS A 278 -26.83 16.86 4.15
CA HIS A 278 -25.78 16.86 3.12
C HIS A 278 -24.47 16.29 3.69
N PHE A 279 -24.07 16.70 4.89
CA PHE A 279 -22.87 16.20 5.54
C PHE A 279 -22.91 14.69 5.82
N SER A 280 -24.08 14.17 6.25
CA SER A 280 -24.28 12.73 6.47
C SER A 280 -24.10 11.92 5.18
N THR A 281 -24.65 12.44 4.06
CA THR A 281 -24.51 11.85 2.73
C THR A 281 -23.05 11.91 2.26
N LEU A 282 -22.41 13.09 2.38
CA LEU A 282 -21.02 13.32 2.02
C LEU A 282 -20.08 12.34 2.74
N ILE A 283 -20.23 12.21 4.07
CA ILE A 283 -19.44 11.25 4.87
C ILE A 283 -19.66 9.82 4.38
N LYS A 284 -20.91 9.42 4.14
CA LYS A 284 -21.24 8.05 3.74
C LYS A 284 -20.74 7.73 2.33
N GLU A 285 -20.88 8.64 1.39
CA GLU A 285 -20.38 8.49 0.02
C GLU A 285 -18.86 8.48 0.00
N GLY A 286 -18.21 9.43 0.70
CA GLY A 286 -16.78 9.57 0.73
C GLY A 286 -16.04 8.50 1.52
N THR A 287 -16.65 7.87 2.53
CA THR A 287 -15.99 6.91 3.43
C THR A 287 -16.59 5.50 3.37
N GLY A 288 -17.71 5.31 2.72
CA GLY A 288 -18.52 4.09 2.79
C GLY A 288 -19.12 3.80 4.17
N ARG A 289 -18.93 4.69 5.17
CA ARG A 289 -19.37 4.53 6.57
C ARG A 289 -20.18 5.73 7.04
N THR A 290 -21.08 5.50 8.00
CA THR A 290 -21.76 6.60 8.66
C THR A 290 -20.82 7.30 9.65
N PHE A 291 -21.09 8.57 9.96
CA PHE A 291 -20.37 9.36 10.97
C PHE A 291 -20.25 8.62 12.31
N LEU A 292 -21.36 8.01 12.77
CA LEU A 292 -21.39 7.26 14.02
C LEU A 292 -20.51 5.98 13.96
N GLN A 293 -20.41 5.34 12.80
CA GLN A 293 -19.50 4.20 12.63
C GLN A 293 -18.04 4.65 12.72
N ILE A 294 -17.68 5.77 12.10
CA ILE A 294 -16.32 6.33 12.16
C ILE A 294 -15.94 6.67 13.61
N ILE A 295 -16.79 7.44 14.32
CA ILE A 295 -16.56 7.79 15.73
C ILE A 295 -16.39 6.55 16.60
N ARG A 296 -17.28 5.56 16.43
CA ARG A 296 -17.20 4.31 17.18
C ARG A 296 -15.87 3.59 16.96
N ASP A 297 -15.44 3.50 15.72
CA ASP A 297 -14.22 2.76 15.36
C ASP A 297 -12.98 3.48 15.93
N ILE A 298 -12.94 4.82 15.90
CA ILE A 298 -11.89 5.60 16.54
C ILE A 298 -11.89 5.37 18.07
N LYS A 299 -13.04 5.49 18.74
CA LYS A 299 -13.15 5.26 20.19
C LYS A 299 -12.69 3.86 20.60
N LEU A 300 -13.08 2.83 19.85
CA LEU A 300 -12.67 1.45 20.12
C LEU A 300 -11.17 1.23 19.91
N ASN A 301 -10.59 1.80 18.86
CA ASN A 301 -9.15 1.71 18.61
C ASN A 301 -8.34 2.38 19.71
N GLN A 302 -8.77 3.56 20.19
CA GLN A 302 -8.14 4.23 21.32
C GLN A 302 -8.29 3.43 22.62
N ALA A 303 -9.46 2.79 22.83
CA ALA A 303 -9.66 1.90 23.99
C ALA A 303 -8.71 0.69 23.94
N CYS A 304 -8.53 0.06 22.79
CA CYS A 304 -7.58 -1.05 22.62
C CYS A 304 -6.15 -0.62 22.97
N ARG A 305 -5.72 0.55 22.50
CA ARG A 305 -4.41 1.12 22.84
C ARG A 305 -4.27 1.35 24.35
N ALA A 306 -5.27 1.96 24.97
CA ALA A 306 -5.26 2.21 26.42
C ALA A 306 -5.25 0.91 27.24
N LEU A 307 -6.01 -0.10 26.81
CA LEU A 307 -6.06 -1.43 27.45
C LEU A 307 -4.69 -2.10 27.51
N VAL A 308 -3.89 -1.98 26.45
CA VAL A 308 -2.58 -2.63 26.32
C VAL A 308 -1.46 -1.78 26.90
N LYS A 309 -1.52 -0.45 26.73
CA LYS A 309 -0.41 0.45 27.10
C LYS A 309 -0.52 1.04 28.50
N THR A 310 -1.64 0.86 29.20
CA THR A 310 -1.87 1.47 30.53
C THR A 310 -2.52 0.50 31.50
N ASN A 311 -2.37 0.80 32.80
CA ASN A 311 -3.05 0.09 33.89
C ASN A 311 -4.38 0.74 34.31
N LEU A 312 -4.95 1.63 33.47
CA LEU A 312 -6.22 2.28 33.78
C LEU A 312 -7.35 1.25 33.96
N SER A 313 -8.27 1.53 34.89
CA SER A 313 -9.46 0.71 35.05
C SER A 313 -10.37 0.78 33.81
N ILE A 314 -11.22 -0.21 33.60
CA ILE A 314 -12.16 -0.23 32.48
C ILE A 314 -13.08 1.01 32.47
N PRO A 315 -13.64 1.43 33.65
CA PRO A 315 -14.38 2.70 33.70
C PRO A 315 -13.56 3.94 33.31
N ALA A 316 -12.30 4.03 33.75
CA ALA A 316 -11.42 5.13 33.38
C ALA A 316 -11.10 5.15 31.87
N ILE A 317 -10.94 3.98 31.24
CA ILE A 317 -10.78 3.89 29.78
C ILE A 317 -12.07 4.29 29.06
N CYS A 318 -13.24 3.87 29.57
CA CYS A 318 -14.54 4.27 29.04
C CYS A 318 -14.68 5.80 29.00
N GLU A 319 -14.35 6.48 30.07
CA GLU A 319 -14.34 7.94 30.17
C GLU A 319 -13.30 8.55 29.22
N LEU A 320 -12.07 8.04 29.24
CA LEU A 320 -10.96 8.49 28.39
C LEU A 320 -11.33 8.50 26.89
N VAL A 321 -12.07 7.50 26.44
CA VAL A 321 -12.46 7.41 25.02
C VAL A 321 -13.83 8.05 24.72
N GLY A 322 -14.48 8.67 25.72
CA GLY A 322 -15.68 9.45 25.54
C GLY A 322 -16.96 8.60 25.38
N TYR A 323 -17.07 7.47 26.10
CA TYR A 323 -18.36 6.79 26.29
C TYR A 323 -19.01 7.25 27.59
N GLU A 324 -20.29 7.49 27.55
CA GLU A 324 -21.06 7.97 28.73
C GLU A 324 -21.20 6.92 29.83
N THR A 325 -21.34 5.65 29.45
CA THR A 325 -21.52 4.56 30.42
C THR A 325 -20.64 3.35 30.13
N PRO A 326 -20.05 2.73 31.16
CA PRO A 326 -19.23 1.52 31.01
C PRO A 326 -20.02 0.34 30.40
N GLU A 327 -21.30 0.21 30.69
CA GLU A 327 -22.15 -0.87 30.17
C GLU A 327 -22.30 -0.77 28.65
N HIS A 328 -22.53 0.44 28.14
CA HIS A 328 -22.62 0.69 26.70
C HIS A 328 -21.29 0.41 26.02
N PHE A 329 -20.18 0.90 26.57
CA PHE A 329 -18.83 0.61 26.11
C PHE A 329 -18.55 -0.89 26.04
N MET A 330 -18.74 -1.61 27.15
CA MET A 330 -18.48 -3.07 27.23
C MET A 330 -19.29 -3.84 26.19
N ARG A 331 -20.58 -3.49 26.00
CA ARG A 331 -21.45 -4.13 25.02
C ARG A 331 -20.95 -3.92 23.58
N ILE A 332 -20.60 -2.70 23.23
CA ILE A 332 -20.08 -2.37 21.89
C ILE A 332 -18.73 -3.03 21.67
N PHE A 333 -17.83 -2.97 22.65
CA PHE A 333 -16.52 -3.60 22.57
C PHE A 333 -16.63 -5.12 22.35
N LYS A 334 -17.45 -5.80 23.16
CA LYS A 334 -17.70 -7.25 23.03
C LYS A 334 -18.31 -7.61 21.67
N LYS A 335 -19.23 -6.78 21.16
CA LYS A 335 -19.83 -6.97 19.83
C LYS A 335 -18.78 -6.88 18.71
N THR A 336 -17.81 -5.98 18.85
CA THR A 336 -16.80 -5.74 17.79
C THR A 336 -15.65 -6.73 17.83
N TYR A 337 -15.15 -7.08 19.02
CA TYR A 337 -13.96 -7.93 19.19
C TYR A 337 -14.27 -9.35 19.66
N ASN A 338 -15.54 -9.72 19.84
CA ASN A 338 -16.00 -11.00 20.38
C ASN A 338 -15.42 -11.36 21.79
N MET A 339 -14.94 -10.36 22.51
CA MET A 339 -14.40 -10.49 23.89
C MET A 339 -14.60 -9.20 24.67
N THR A 340 -14.62 -9.30 26.00
CA THR A 340 -14.71 -8.13 26.87
C THR A 340 -13.38 -7.34 26.89
N PRO A 341 -13.40 -6.03 27.26
CA PRO A 341 -12.17 -5.24 27.42
C PRO A 341 -11.15 -5.88 28.38
N GLY A 342 -11.63 -6.52 29.43
CA GLY A 342 -10.77 -7.22 30.40
C GLY A 342 -10.10 -8.46 29.82
N GLU A 343 -10.82 -9.26 29.04
CA GLU A 343 -10.29 -10.41 28.30
C GLU A 343 -9.29 -9.95 27.24
N TYR A 344 -9.62 -8.88 26.53
CA TYR A 344 -8.72 -8.29 25.53
C TYR A 344 -7.38 -7.85 26.14
N ARG A 345 -7.43 -7.17 27.31
CA ARG A 345 -6.23 -6.79 28.06
C ARG A 345 -5.39 -8.00 28.41
N LYS A 346 -6.00 -9.05 29.02
CA LYS A 346 -5.29 -10.26 29.44
C LYS A 346 -4.64 -11.02 28.26
N LYS A 347 -5.24 -10.96 27.09
CA LYS A 347 -4.75 -11.65 25.90
C LYS A 347 -3.57 -10.95 25.25
N ASN A 348 -3.44 -9.62 25.42
CA ASN A 348 -2.45 -8.77 24.72
C ASN A 348 -1.38 -8.19 25.66
N LEU A 349 -1.38 -8.55 26.96
CA LEU A 349 -0.29 -8.37 27.91
C LEU A 349 0.60 -9.61 27.94
#